data_b6d96b3d40e8d365c8e4ca18cf0fd1cc
#
_entry.id   b6d96b3d40e8d365c8e4ca18cf0fd1cc
#
_cell.length_a   1.000
_cell.length_b   1.000
_cell.length_c   1.000
_cell.angle_alpha   90.00
_cell.angle_beta   90.00
_cell.angle_gamma   90.00
#
_symmetry.space_group_name_H-M   'P 1'
#
loop_
_entity.id
_entity.type
_entity.pdbx_description
1 polymer ?
#
loop_
_entity_poly.entity_id
_entity_poly.type
_entity_poly.pdbx_seq_one_letter_code
_entity_poly.pdbx_strand_id
1 'polypeptide(L)'
;MTGIEELNPEEYGFKAKYYPGRISPEKAIIAAGGASCDERSSVAMSRYLRKAGYNVLVLGFYMWDGLPKELAGIPVDYVEKAVKWLREEKKIEKIAMTSISTGAGYTLLCASLIPEINCVIPVAPFDHVMEATTNSFKRLNRSVYTWHGQDVPFSPWTLIDEGIPKIIWSAFKDKEYGLKRFMRYGYDHNPLTAKSRIRVENMHADVLFLAPKDDDAWPSDEAVLRMVKELKDNGYPYRLEWKIYDKASHALSDGLDELGGSAKRALKHMLPAEKKYPKECEEARQDSFRRVLDFLDKW
;
A
#
# COMPACT_ATOMS: atom_id res chain seq x y z
N MET A 1 9.01 -29.70 7.62
CA MET A 1 8.17 -28.49 7.42
C MET A 1 8.85 -27.38 8.18
N THR A 2 9.48 -26.45 7.50
CA THR A 2 10.03 -25.22 8.09
C THR A 2 8.84 -24.42 8.59
N GLY A 3 8.76 -24.17 9.89
CA GLY A 3 7.64 -23.49 10.52
C GLY A 3 7.58 -22.01 10.12
N ILE A 4 6.42 -21.37 10.37
CA ILE A 4 6.27 -19.91 10.32
C ILE A 4 7.20 -19.32 11.38
N GLU A 5 7.97 -18.29 11.02
CA GLU A 5 8.82 -17.56 11.96
C GLU A 5 8.16 -16.23 12.31
N GLU A 6 8.01 -15.96 13.59
CA GLU A 6 7.50 -14.69 14.11
C GLU A 6 8.67 -13.82 14.55
N LEU A 7 8.75 -12.63 13.97
CA LEU A 7 9.80 -11.65 14.20
C LEU A 7 9.24 -10.50 15.03
N ASN A 8 9.88 -10.19 16.14
CA ASN A 8 9.45 -9.17 17.10
C ASN A 8 10.36 -7.93 17.07
N PRO A 9 9.86 -6.75 17.45
CA PRO A 9 10.64 -5.52 17.39
C PRO A 9 11.83 -5.48 18.35
N GLU A 10 11.76 -6.17 19.48
CA GLU A 10 12.81 -6.17 20.51
C GLU A 10 14.09 -6.85 20.02
N GLU A 11 13.93 -7.91 19.25
CA GLU A 11 15.05 -8.72 18.75
C GLU A 11 15.51 -8.27 17.36
N TYR A 12 14.57 -8.01 16.47
CA TYR A 12 14.85 -7.73 15.05
C TYR A 12 14.71 -6.24 14.66
N GLY A 13 14.09 -5.42 15.52
CA GLY A 13 13.82 -4.01 15.27
C GLY A 13 12.68 -3.77 14.28
N PHE A 14 11.92 -4.82 13.92
CA PHE A 14 10.69 -4.77 13.13
C PHE A 14 9.77 -5.94 13.50
N LYS A 15 8.50 -5.86 13.16
CA LYS A 15 7.52 -6.93 13.41
C LYS A 15 7.07 -7.56 12.10
N ALA A 16 7.15 -8.89 12.01
CA ALA A 16 6.74 -9.61 10.81
C ALA A 16 6.43 -11.09 11.09
N LYS A 17 5.78 -11.75 10.11
CA LYS A 17 5.68 -13.20 10.01
C LYS A 17 6.30 -13.66 8.71
N TYR A 18 7.30 -14.52 8.80
CA TYR A 18 7.93 -15.12 7.63
C TYR A 18 7.34 -16.49 7.33
N TYR A 19 6.92 -16.68 6.10
CA TYR A 19 6.36 -17.92 5.57
C TYR A 19 7.32 -18.45 4.51
N PRO A 20 8.10 -19.51 4.80
CA PRO A 20 9.00 -20.09 3.82
C PRO A 20 8.22 -20.69 2.65
N GLY A 21 8.69 -20.38 1.45
CA GLY A 21 8.18 -20.90 0.19
C GLY A 21 8.92 -22.15 -0.27
N ARG A 22 8.63 -22.56 -1.53
CA ARG A 22 9.21 -23.77 -2.11
C ARG A 22 9.55 -23.66 -3.58
N ILE A 23 9.23 -22.55 -4.25
CA ILE A 23 9.42 -22.43 -5.71
C ILE A 23 10.69 -21.67 -6.09
N SER A 24 11.15 -20.72 -5.27
CA SER A 24 12.29 -19.86 -5.55
C SER A 24 13.01 -19.52 -4.25
N PRO A 25 13.99 -20.32 -3.85
CA PRO A 25 14.67 -20.12 -2.56
C PRO A 25 15.43 -18.78 -2.49
N GLU A 26 15.82 -18.23 -3.65
CA GLU A 26 16.54 -16.95 -3.77
C GLU A 26 15.64 -15.71 -3.79
N LYS A 27 14.31 -15.89 -3.91
CA LYS A 27 13.34 -14.80 -3.97
C LYS A 27 12.47 -14.72 -2.73
N ALA A 28 12.20 -13.52 -2.23
CA ALA A 28 11.20 -13.28 -1.21
C ALA A 28 10.36 -12.05 -1.52
N ILE A 29 9.14 -12.05 -0.98
CA ILE A 29 8.19 -10.96 -1.14
C ILE A 29 7.88 -10.39 0.25
N ILE A 30 8.18 -9.11 0.47
CA ILE A 30 7.70 -8.36 1.62
C ILE A 30 6.28 -7.91 1.28
N ALA A 31 5.30 -8.39 2.06
CA ALA A 31 3.90 -8.04 1.89
C ALA A 31 3.42 -7.21 3.09
N ALA A 32 2.76 -6.10 2.85
CA ALA A 32 2.17 -5.27 3.90
C ALA A 32 0.69 -4.98 3.60
N GLY A 33 -0.09 -4.69 4.63
CA GLY A 33 -1.47 -4.25 4.47
C GLY A 33 -1.58 -2.78 4.06
N GLY A 34 -2.81 -2.27 4.04
CA GLY A 34 -3.11 -0.84 3.92
C GLY A 34 -3.42 -0.20 5.27
N ALA A 35 -4.05 0.98 5.25
CA ALA A 35 -4.59 1.60 6.46
C ALA A 35 -5.61 0.66 7.14
N SER A 36 -5.64 0.67 8.46
CA SER A 36 -6.54 -0.16 9.27
C SER A 36 -6.38 -1.68 9.09
N CYS A 37 -5.25 -2.14 8.55
CA CYS A 37 -4.94 -3.57 8.44
C CYS A 37 -4.16 -4.05 9.66
N ASP A 38 -4.84 -4.80 10.51
CA ASP A 38 -4.21 -5.55 11.59
C ASP A 38 -3.40 -6.73 11.05
N GLU A 39 -2.79 -7.50 11.94
CA GLU A 39 -2.00 -8.68 11.59
C GLU A 39 -2.81 -9.70 10.79
N ARG A 40 -4.03 -10.01 11.23
CA ARG A 40 -4.90 -10.99 10.58
C ARG A 40 -5.24 -10.58 9.14
N SER A 41 -5.59 -9.32 8.95
CA SER A 41 -5.92 -8.77 7.63
C SER A 41 -4.70 -8.77 6.70
N SER A 42 -3.54 -8.35 7.21
CA SER A 42 -2.30 -8.33 6.42
C SER A 42 -1.87 -9.75 6.00
N VAL A 43 -1.98 -10.72 6.91
CA VAL A 43 -1.71 -12.14 6.61
C VAL A 43 -2.71 -12.69 5.59
N ALA A 44 -4.00 -12.35 5.69
CA ALA A 44 -5.01 -12.78 4.73
C ALA A 44 -4.72 -12.24 3.31
N MET A 45 -4.37 -10.95 3.20
CA MET A 45 -4.04 -10.31 1.92
C MET A 45 -2.83 -10.93 1.21
N SER A 46 -1.91 -11.55 1.94
CA SER A 46 -0.72 -12.22 1.36
C SER A 46 -0.96 -13.69 0.96
N ARG A 47 -2.18 -14.23 1.19
CA ARG A 47 -2.46 -15.66 1.05
C ARG A 47 -2.21 -16.18 -0.36
N TYR A 48 -2.57 -15.44 -1.40
CA TYR A 48 -2.37 -15.85 -2.79
C TYR A 48 -0.89 -16.04 -3.13
N LEU A 49 0.01 -15.20 -2.62
CA LEU A 49 1.46 -15.31 -2.79
C LEU A 49 2.02 -16.57 -2.09
N ARG A 50 1.56 -16.84 -0.86
CA ARG A 50 1.95 -18.03 -0.09
C ARG A 50 1.43 -19.31 -0.75
N LYS A 51 0.19 -19.28 -1.28
CA LYS A 51 -0.38 -20.42 -2.04
C LYS A 51 0.38 -20.67 -3.33
N ALA A 52 0.86 -19.63 -3.99
CA ALA A 52 1.74 -19.74 -5.16
C ALA A 52 3.12 -20.32 -4.82
N GLY A 53 3.50 -20.36 -3.54
CA GLY A 53 4.72 -21.02 -3.07
C GLY A 53 5.93 -20.10 -2.90
N TYR A 54 5.76 -18.79 -2.93
CA TYR A 54 6.84 -17.83 -2.66
C TYR A 54 7.23 -17.78 -1.18
N ASN A 55 8.48 -17.39 -0.89
CA ASN A 55 8.86 -16.92 0.44
C ASN A 55 8.16 -15.59 0.67
N VAL A 56 7.37 -15.46 1.74
CA VAL A 56 6.61 -14.24 2.03
C VAL A 56 6.89 -13.79 3.45
N LEU A 57 7.39 -12.57 3.58
CA LEU A 57 7.52 -11.87 4.84
C LEU A 57 6.37 -10.87 4.95
N VAL A 58 5.39 -11.18 5.80
CA VAL A 58 4.27 -10.27 6.06
C VAL A 58 4.70 -9.29 7.13
N LEU A 59 4.87 -8.02 6.73
CA LEU A 59 5.40 -6.96 7.59
C LEU A 59 4.27 -6.18 8.25
N GLY A 60 4.33 -6.07 9.58
CA GLY A 60 3.56 -5.11 10.34
C GLY A 60 4.28 -3.76 10.37
N PHE A 61 3.62 -2.68 9.98
CA PHE A 61 4.18 -1.34 10.07
C PHE A 61 3.40 -0.44 11.05
N TYR A 62 2.13 -0.76 11.33
CA TYR A 62 1.32 -0.20 12.41
C TYR A 62 0.08 -1.06 12.66
N MET A 63 -0.75 -0.76 13.68
CA MET A 63 -1.98 -1.47 14.07
C MET A 63 -1.79 -2.88 14.62
N TRP A 64 -0.66 -3.54 14.38
CA TRP A 64 -0.38 -4.84 14.99
C TRP A 64 -0.11 -4.69 16.48
N ASP A 65 -0.22 -5.77 17.23
CA ASP A 65 0.10 -5.74 18.66
C ASP A 65 1.59 -5.38 18.88
N GLY A 66 1.85 -4.47 19.80
CA GLY A 66 3.19 -3.92 20.05
C GLY A 66 3.64 -2.83 19.06
N LEU A 67 2.85 -2.48 18.02
CA LEU A 67 3.14 -1.39 17.11
C LEU A 67 2.25 -0.15 17.35
N PRO A 68 2.64 1.03 16.81
CA PRO A 68 1.80 2.22 16.89
C PRO A 68 0.38 1.98 16.41
N LYS A 69 -0.60 2.59 17.08
CA LYS A 69 -2.02 2.49 16.73
C LYS A 69 -2.47 3.61 15.79
N GLU A 70 -1.64 4.61 15.56
CA GLU A 70 -1.88 5.72 14.65
C GLU A 70 -0.91 5.65 13.47
N LEU A 71 -1.36 6.11 12.31
CA LEU A 71 -0.55 6.18 11.09
C LEU A 71 0.28 7.46 11.13
N ALA A 72 1.31 7.47 11.96
CA ALA A 72 2.15 8.64 12.22
C ALA A 72 3.59 8.23 12.53
N GLY A 73 4.53 8.79 11.78
CA GLY A 73 5.97 8.54 11.98
C GLY A 73 6.37 7.08 11.80
N ILE A 74 5.75 6.37 10.88
CA ILE A 74 6.05 4.97 10.59
C ILE A 74 7.45 4.86 9.98
N PRO A 75 8.38 4.10 10.60
CA PRO A 75 9.75 4.03 10.11
C PRO A 75 9.89 3.24 8.81
N VAL A 76 10.53 3.82 7.80
CA VAL A 76 11.04 3.11 6.63
C VAL A 76 12.11 2.09 7.05
N ASP A 77 12.81 2.37 8.14
CA ASP A 77 13.82 1.52 8.79
C ASP A 77 13.32 0.10 9.10
N TYR A 78 12.01 -0.10 9.27
CA TYR A 78 11.45 -1.46 9.44
C TYR A 78 11.70 -2.33 8.20
N VAL A 79 11.53 -1.74 7.01
CA VAL A 79 11.77 -2.44 5.73
C VAL A 79 13.27 -2.61 5.50
N GLU A 80 14.11 -1.63 5.82
CA GLU A 80 15.57 -1.76 5.72
C GLU A 80 16.07 -2.93 6.54
N LYS A 81 15.63 -3.04 7.80
CA LYS A 81 15.96 -4.17 8.68
C LYS A 81 15.42 -5.52 8.18
N ALA A 82 14.20 -5.51 7.65
CA ALA A 82 13.60 -6.71 7.06
C ALA A 82 14.38 -7.19 5.82
N VAL A 83 14.79 -6.28 4.95
CA VAL A 83 15.65 -6.56 3.79
C VAL A 83 16.99 -7.15 4.24
N LYS A 84 17.64 -6.54 5.23
CA LYS A 84 18.88 -7.05 5.81
C LYS A 84 18.70 -8.47 6.35
N TRP A 85 17.66 -8.71 7.16
CA TRP A 85 17.35 -10.03 7.70
C TRP A 85 17.11 -11.08 6.61
N LEU A 86 16.35 -10.76 5.58
CA LEU A 86 16.12 -11.65 4.45
C LEU A 86 17.44 -12.04 3.76
N ARG A 87 18.34 -11.08 3.55
CA ARG A 87 19.64 -11.32 2.93
C ARG A 87 20.57 -12.12 3.82
N GLU A 88 20.71 -11.74 5.07
CA GLU A 88 21.71 -12.32 5.99
C GLU A 88 21.26 -13.67 6.55
N GLU A 89 19.98 -13.82 6.96
CA GLU A 89 19.48 -15.03 7.60
C GLU A 89 18.86 -16.03 6.60
N LYS A 90 18.19 -15.53 5.57
CA LYS A 90 17.48 -16.37 4.59
C LYS A 90 18.22 -16.53 3.26
N LYS A 91 19.33 -15.81 3.08
CA LYS A 91 20.15 -15.82 1.85
C LYS A 91 19.35 -15.47 0.60
N ILE A 92 18.37 -14.59 0.78
CA ILE A 92 17.54 -14.09 -0.33
C ILE A 92 18.35 -13.08 -1.15
N GLU A 93 18.37 -13.27 -2.46
CA GLU A 93 19.06 -12.39 -3.40
C GLU A 93 18.12 -11.35 -4.03
N LYS A 94 16.89 -11.77 -4.31
CA LYS A 94 15.86 -10.95 -4.96
C LYS A 94 14.71 -10.66 -4.00
N ILE A 95 14.43 -9.39 -3.78
CA ILE A 95 13.40 -8.94 -2.83
C ILE A 95 12.36 -8.10 -3.57
N ALA A 96 11.13 -8.60 -3.59
CA ALA A 96 9.96 -7.85 -4.03
C ALA A 96 9.24 -7.21 -2.83
N MET A 97 8.54 -6.10 -3.06
CA MET A 97 7.62 -5.53 -2.07
C MET A 97 6.27 -5.25 -2.70
N THR A 98 5.19 -5.65 -2.02
CA THR A 98 3.81 -5.42 -2.44
C THR A 98 2.92 -5.04 -1.28
N SER A 99 1.97 -4.17 -1.55
CA SER A 99 0.98 -3.73 -0.57
C SER A 99 -0.12 -2.94 -1.24
N ILE A 100 -1.15 -2.57 -0.48
CA ILE A 100 -2.30 -1.83 -0.98
C ILE A 100 -2.45 -0.49 -0.25
N SER A 101 -3.02 0.52 -0.93
CA SER A 101 -3.47 1.76 -0.29
C SER A 101 -2.29 2.55 0.32
N THR A 102 -2.41 2.94 1.58
CA THR A 102 -1.33 3.59 2.34
C THR A 102 -0.05 2.73 2.34
N GLY A 103 -0.18 1.40 2.46
CA GLY A 103 0.96 0.50 2.30
C GLY A 103 1.61 0.59 0.93
N ALA A 104 0.84 0.85 -0.15
CA ALA A 104 1.41 1.01 -1.48
C ALA A 104 2.28 2.28 -1.61
N GLY A 105 1.88 3.38 -0.97
CA GLY A 105 2.73 4.55 -0.81
C GLY A 105 3.99 4.24 -0.01
N TYR A 106 3.85 3.45 1.08
CA TYR A 106 5.00 2.96 1.86
C TYR A 106 5.95 2.10 1.02
N THR A 107 5.41 1.18 0.21
CA THR A 107 6.19 0.35 -0.73
C THR A 107 7.01 1.20 -1.70
N LEU A 108 6.40 2.20 -2.31
CA LEU A 108 7.09 3.10 -3.25
C LEU A 108 8.17 3.93 -2.55
N LEU A 109 7.87 4.47 -1.37
CA LEU A 109 8.83 5.22 -0.58
C LEU A 109 10.01 4.34 -0.17
N CYS A 110 9.75 3.13 0.36
CA CYS A 110 10.82 2.20 0.74
C CYS A 110 11.71 1.84 -0.46
N ALA A 111 11.14 1.52 -1.61
CA ALA A 111 11.92 1.17 -2.79
C ALA A 111 12.71 2.36 -3.37
N SER A 112 12.25 3.60 -3.16
CA SER A 112 12.99 4.80 -3.57
C SER A 112 14.19 5.12 -2.67
N LEU A 113 14.27 4.51 -1.47
CA LEU A 113 15.30 4.72 -0.46
C LEU A 113 16.19 3.49 -0.23
N ILE A 114 15.69 2.29 -0.56
CA ILE A 114 16.35 1.00 -0.31
C ILE A 114 16.55 0.29 -1.65
N PRO A 115 17.73 0.44 -2.29
CA PRO A 115 17.98 -0.07 -3.64
C PRO A 115 18.00 -1.62 -3.75
N GLU A 116 18.05 -2.32 -2.63
CA GLU A 116 17.97 -3.78 -2.57
C GLU A 116 16.57 -4.33 -2.87
N ILE A 117 15.54 -3.50 -2.89
CA ILE A 117 14.20 -3.87 -3.35
C ILE A 117 14.18 -3.79 -4.87
N ASN A 118 14.14 -4.95 -5.54
CA ASN A 118 14.29 -5.05 -7.00
C ASN A 118 12.98 -5.29 -7.77
N CYS A 119 11.86 -5.40 -7.08
CA CYS A 119 10.53 -5.49 -7.68
C CYS A 119 9.50 -4.82 -6.77
N VAL A 120 8.63 -3.98 -7.32
CA VAL A 120 7.59 -3.32 -6.53
C VAL A 120 6.23 -3.45 -7.22
N ILE A 121 5.23 -3.83 -6.43
CA ILE A 121 3.87 -4.04 -6.90
C ILE A 121 2.91 -3.25 -5.99
N PRO A 122 2.85 -1.92 -6.14
CA PRO A 122 1.94 -1.08 -5.38
C PRO A 122 0.52 -1.15 -5.95
N VAL A 123 -0.44 -1.49 -5.10
CA VAL A 123 -1.86 -1.61 -5.45
C VAL A 123 -2.63 -0.40 -4.91
N ALA A 124 -3.38 0.28 -5.76
CA ALA A 124 -4.10 1.52 -5.44
C ALA A 124 -3.20 2.54 -4.71
N PRO A 125 -2.02 2.90 -5.27
CA PRO A 125 -1.06 3.77 -4.62
C PRO A 125 -1.45 5.25 -4.68
N PHE A 126 -0.74 6.06 -3.87
CA PHE A 126 -0.67 7.49 -4.03
C PHE A 126 0.80 7.92 -4.18
N ASP A 127 1.05 9.04 -4.83
CA ASP A 127 2.39 9.47 -5.26
C ASP A 127 3.04 10.52 -4.37
N HIS A 128 2.42 10.85 -3.22
CA HIS A 128 2.93 11.83 -2.26
C HIS A 128 2.87 11.30 -0.84
N VAL A 129 3.81 11.72 -0.02
CA VAL A 129 3.76 11.53 1.42
C VAL A 129 2.87 12.61 2.04
N MET A 130 1.93 12.20 2.87
CA MET A 130 0.97 13.09 3.50
C MET A 130 1.30 13.33 4.97
N GLU A 131 0.73 14.39 5.51
CA GLU A 131 0.74 14.64 6.95
C GLU A 131 0.01 13.53 7.71
N ALA A 132 0.56 13.15 8.84
CA ALA A 132 -0.09 12.22 9.75
C ALA A 132 -1.28 12.85 10.45
N THR A 133 -2.29 12.02 10.71
CA THR A 133 -3.47 12.40 11.50
C THR A 133 -3.73 11.36 12.57
N THR A 134 -4.41 11.77 13.64
CA THR A 134 -4.98 10.81 14.59
C THR A 134 -6.12 10.04 13.95
N ASN A 135 -6.53 8.93 14.58
CA ASN A 135 -7.73 8.18 14.17
C ASN A 135 -9.03 9.01 14.21
N SER A 136 -9.01 10.15 14.93
CA SER A 136 -10.10 11.13 14.95
C SER A 136 -9.89 12.29 13.97
N PHE A 137 -9.01 12.13 12.98
CA PHE A 137 -8.70 13.11 11.95
C PHE A 137 -8.16 14.45 12.46
N LYS A 138 -7.45 14.48 13.60
CA LYS A 138 -6.68 15.65 14.02
C LYS A 138 -5.30 15.62 13.39
N ARG A 139 -4.85 16.76 12.86
CA ARG A 139 -3.51 16.93 12.30
C ARG A 139 -2.44 16.80 13.36
N LEU A 140 -1.34 16.16 13.04
CA LEU A 140 -0.21 15.95 13.94
C LEU A 140 1.02 16.79 13.60
N ASN A 141 0.97 17.61 12.53
CA ASN A 141 2.09 18.43 12.04
C ASN A 141 3.40 17.66 11.88
N ARG A 142 3.30 16.40 11.47
CA ARG A 142 4.42 15.52 11.18
C ARG A 142 4.09 14.57 10.04
N SER A 143 5.09 13.93 9.50
CA SER A 143 4.93 12.95 8.42
C SER A 143 4.25 11.66 8.89
N VAL A 144 3.51 11.02 7.98
CA VAL A 144 3.11 9.61 8.12
C VAL A 144 4.35 8.71 8.24
N TYR A 145 5.46 9.03 7.58
CA TYR A 145 6.66 8.19 7.54
C TYR A 145 7.89 8.91 8.07
N THR A 146 8.80 8.13 8.66
CA THR A 146 10.13 8.58 9.04
C THR A 146 11.21 7.75 8.34
N TRP A 147 12.39 8.36 8.16
CA TRP A 147 13.59 7.72 7.67
C TRP A 147 14.77 8.13 8.56
N HIS A 148 15.46 7.14 9.16
CA HIS A 148 16.53 7.35 10.14
C HIS A 148 16.14 8.35 11.25
N GLY A 149 14.90 8.20 11.75
CA GLY A 149 14.36 9.02 12.83
C GLY A 149 13.93 10.43 12.43
N GLN A 150 14.05 10.83 11.14
CA GLN A 150 13.60 12.12 10.63
C GLN A 150 12.29 11.98 9.87
N ASP A 151 11.40 12.95 10.00
CA ASP A 151 10.18 13.01 9.20
C ASP A 151 10.52 13.13 7.71
N VAL A 152 9.97 12.24 6.88
CA VAL A 152 10.03 12.38 5.42
C VAL A 152 9.22 13.62 5.02
N PRO A 153 9.69 14.44 4.05
CA PRO A 153 8.91 15.59 3.61
C PRO A 153 7.48 15.22 3.21
N PHE A 154 6.51 15.99 3.67
CA PHE A 154 5.09 15.67 3.52
C PHE A 154 4.26 16.87 3.06
N SER A 155 3.09 16.59 2.49
CA SER A 155 2.06 17.59 2.20
C SER A 155 1.09 17.70 3.38
N PRO A 156 0.78 18.93 3.83
CA PRO A 156 -0.09 19.13 4.98
C PRO A 156 -1.57 18.91 4.64
N TRP A 157 -2.35 18.38 5.58
CA TRP A 157 -3.81 18.28 5.49
C TRP A 157 -4.50 19.57 5.96
N THR A 158 -4.25 20.68 5.30
CA THR A 158 -4.81 22.01 5.71
C THR A 158 -6.34 22.04 5.72
N LEU A 159 -6.98 21.22 4.90
CA LEU A 159 -8.43 21.16 4.80
C LEU A 159 -9.14 20.41 5.92
N ILE A 160 -8.42 19.64 6.73
CA ILE A 160 -9.04 19.00 7.90
C ILE A 160 -9.64 20.05 8.83
N ASP A 161 -8.95 21.18 9.02
CA ASP A 161 -9.40 22.24 9.91
C ASP A 161 -10.51 23.13 9.30
N GLU A 162 -10.50 23.30 7.98
CA GLU A 162 -11.40 24.23 7.27
C GLU A 162 -12.48 23.56 6.43
N GLY A 163 -12.23 22.33 5.99
CA GLY A 163 -12.98 21.66 4.93
C GLY A 163 -14.09 20.73 5.36
N ILE A 164 -14.06 20.18 6.58
CA ILE A 164 -15.04 19.16 7.01
C ILE A 164 -16.50 19.64 6.84
N PRO A 165 -16.89 20.85 7.28
CA PRO A 165 -18.25 21.34 7.05
C PRO A 165 -18.58 21.48 5.56
N LYS A 166 -17.62 21.91 4.75
CA LYS A 166 -17.80 22.05 3.28
C LYS A 166 -17.92 20.69 2.61
N ILE A 167 -17.13 19.71 3.05
CA ILE A 167 -17.18 18.31 2.56
C ILE A 167 -18.53 17.70 2.89
N ILE A 168 -19.01 17.85 4.14
CA ILE A 168 -20.31 17.37 4.57
C ILE A 168 -21.43 18.02 3.75
N TRP A 169 -21.38 19.34 3.56
CA TRP A 169 -22.35 20.07 2.75
C TRP A 169 -22.34 19.61 1.29
N SER A 170 -21.18 19.45 0.68
CA SER A 170 -21.07 18.97 -0.70
C SER A 170 -21.57 17.53 -0.85
N ALA A 171 -21.26 16.66 0.11
CA ALA A 171 -21.76 15.28 0.13
C ALA A 171 -23.30 15.25 0.20
N PHE A 172 -23.88 16.10 1.01
CA PHE A 172 -25.34 16.23 1.12
C PHE A 172 -25.97 16.73 -0.17
N LYS A 173 -25.39 17.77 -0.78
CA LYS A 173 -25.86 18.36 -2.05
C LYS A 173 -25.80 17.37 -3.21
N ASP A 174 -24.67 16.68 -3.36
CA ASP A 174 -24.40 15.78 -4.48
C ASP A 174 -24.91 14.36 -4.24
N LYS A 175 -25.42 14.07 -3.05
CA LYS A 175 -25.85 12.74 -2.61
C LYS A 175 -24.76 11.65 -2.73
N GLU A 176 -23.50 12.08 -2.68
CA GLU A 176 -22.32 11.23 -2.67
C GLU A 176 -21.74 11.21 -1.25
N TYR A 177 -21.78 10.06 -0.62
CA TYR A 177 -21.31 9.86 0.74
C TYR A 177 -20.16 8.86 0.78
N GLY A 178 -19.38 8.90 1.85
CA GLY A 178 -18.34 7.94 2.13
C GLY A 178 -16.93 8.47 1.99
N LEU A 179 -15.96 7.56 2.12
CA LEU A 179 -14.54 7.87 2.16
C LEU A 179 -14.06 8.55 0.87
N LYS A 180 -14.51 8.08 -0.29
CA LYS A 180 -14.18 8.65 -1.59
C LYS A 180 -14.40 10.16 -1.64
N ARG A 181 -15.59 10.63 -1.21
CA ARG A 181 -15.91 12.06 -1.26
C ARG A 181 -14.99 12.88 -0.36
N PHE A 182 -14.76 12.38 0.86
CA PHE A 182 -13.86 13.02 1.81
C PHE A 182 -12.42 13.08 1.29
N MET A 183 -11.88 11.94 0.89
CA MET A 183 -10.49 11.85 0.45
C MET A 183 -10.27 12.59 -0.86
N ARG A 184 -11.14 12.43 -1.84
CA ARG A 184 -11.06 13.15 -3.12
C ARG A 184 -11.06 14.67 -2.93
N TYR A 185 -11.99 15.16 -2.11
CA TYR A 185 -12.04 16.58 -1.79
C TYR A 185 -10.73 17.06 -1.13
N GLY A 186 -10.20 16.28 -0.22
CA GLY A 186 -8.90 16.56 0.42
C GLY A 186 -7.78 16.67 -0.61
N TYR A 187 -7.65 15.73 -1.52
CA TYR A 187 -6.61 15.75 -2.55
C TYR A 187 -6.78 16.89 -3.55
N ASP A 188 -8.00 17.18 -3.99
CA ASP A 188 -8.27 18.23 -4.98
C ASP A 188 -8.00 19.64 -4.43
N HIS A 189 -8.12 19.84 -3.11
CA HIS A 189 -8.01 21.17 -2.48
C HIS A 189 -6.77 21.33 -1.58
N ASN A 190 -6.05 20.26 -1.31
CA ASN A 190 -4.87 20.27 -0.48
C ASN A 190 -3.62 20.58 -1.32
N PRO A 191 -2.73 21.46 -0.85
CA PRO A 191 -1.53 21.77 -1.61
C PRO A 191 -0.54 20.59 -1.56
N LEU A 192 -0.48 19.81 -2.65
CA LEU A 192 0.59 18.81 -2.82
C LEU A 192 1.91 19.53 -3.08
N THR A 193 2.91 19.28 -2.26
CA THR A 193 4.22 19.92 -2.40
C THR A 193 5.16 19.05 -3.23
N ALA A 194 6.00 19.67 -4.05
CA ALA A 194 7.01 18.94 -4.82
C ALA A 194 7.99 18.15 -3.92
N LYS A 195 8.19 18.59 -2.67
CA LYS A 195 9.08 17.93 -1.70
C LYS A 195 8.47 16.65 -1.14
N SER A 196 7.15 16.54 -1.08
CA SER A 196 6.44 15.35 -0.58
C SER A 196 6.23 14.28 -1.63
N ARG A 197 6.53 14.57 -2.91
CA ARG A 197 6.45 13.60 -3.99
C ARG A 197 7.40 12.43 -3.73
N ILE A 198 6.91 11.22 -3.82
CA ILE A 198 7.74 10.01 -3.74
C ILE A 198 8.62 9.96 -5.01
N ARG A 199 9.93 9.84 -4.82
CA ARG A 199 10.92 9.85 -5.90
C ARG A 199 11.00 8.47 -6.57
N VAL A 200 9.94 8.09 -7.29
CA VAL A 200 9.86 6.78 -7.96
C VAL A 200 10.98 6.55 -8.95
N GLU A 201 11.53 7.61 -9.54
CA GLU A 201 12.68 7.58 -10.44
C GLU A 201 13.97 7.09 -9.78
N ASN A 202 14.05 7.10 -8.44
CA ASN A 202 15.20 6.57 -7.69
C ASN A 202 15.10 5.07 -7.42
N MET A 203 13.99 4.42 -7.74
CA MET A 203 13.84 2.97 -7.53
C MET A 203 14.74 2.17 -8.47
N HIS A 204 15.33 1.09 -7.97
CA HIS A 204 16.12 0.12 -8.75
C HIS A 204 15.34 -1.18 -8.93
N ALA A 205 14.11 -1.11 -9.40
CA ALA A 205 13.14 -2.20 -9.34
C ALA A 205 12.31 -2.36 -10.61
N ASP A 206 11.94 -3.56 -10.96
CA ASP A 206 10.81 -3.79 -11.86
C ASP A 206 9.51 -3.33 -11.20
N VAL A 207 8.63 -2.67 -11.94
CA VAL A 207 7.42 -2.04 -11.39
C VAL A 207 6.16 -2.52 -12.09
N LEU A 208 5.18 -2.97 -11.29
CA LEU A 208 3.80 -3.21 -11.75
C LEU A 208 2.84 -2.36 -10.92
N PHE A 209 2.30 -1.30 -11.51
CA PHE A 209 1.23 -0.53 -10.89
C PHE A 209 -0.13 -1.13 -11.17
N LEU A 210 -0.96 -1.26 -10.12
CA LEU A 210 -2.35 -1.67 -10.24
C LEU A 210 -3.25 -0.62 -9.58
N ALA A 211 -4.21 -0.06 -10.32
CA ALA A 211 -5.09 0.97 -9.78
C ALA A 211 -6.53 0.84 -10.29
N PRO A 212 -7.54 1.05 -9.43
CA PRO A 212 -8.91 1.20 -9.84
C PRO A 212 -9.20 2.65 -10.25
N LYS A 213 -10.03 2.84 -11.28
CA LYS A 213 -10.48 4.16 -11.72
C LYS A 213 -11.65 4.69 -10.87
N ASP A 214 -12.54 3.79 -10.45
CA ASP A 214 -13.58 4.10 -9.48
C ASP A 214 -13.08 3.90 -8.04
N ASP A 215 -11.84 4.32 -7.79
CA ASP A 215 -11.23 4.25 -6.46
C ASP A 215 -12.07 5.03 -5.44
N ASP A 216 -12.53 4.33 -4.41
CA ASP A 216 -13.42 4.89 -3.39
C ASP A 216 -12.65 5.64 -2.28
N ALA A 217 -11.31 5.57 -2.28
CA ALA A 217 -10.47 6.24 -1.30
C ALA A 217 -9.81 7.50 -1.87
N TRP A 218 -9.03 7.37 -2.95
CA TRP A 218 -8.30 8.47 -3.57
C TRP A 218 -8.07 8.26 -5.06
N PRO A 219 -7.61 9.27 -5.83
CA PRO A 219 -7.40 9.14 -7.27
C PRO A 219 -6.12 8.35 -7.61
N SER A 220 -6.12 7.04 -7.31
CA SER A 220 -4.95 6.18 -7.52
C SER A 220 -4.59 5.99 -8.99
N ASP A 221 -5.56 6.00 -9.89
CA ASP A 221 -5.35 5.96 -11.34
C ASP A 221 -4.58 7.18 -11.83
N GLU A 222 -4.95 8.38 -11.39
CA GLU A 222 -4.24 9.61 -11.74
C GLU A 222 -2.81 9.62 -11.16
N ALA A 223 -2.64 9.17 -9.91
CA ALA A 223 -1.34 9.05 -9.28
C ALA A 223 -0.43 8.07 -10.05
N VAL A 224 -0.95 6.91 -10.46
CA VAL A 224 -0.22 5.95 -11.30
C VAL A 224 0.21 6.58 -12.62
N LEU A 225 -0.68 7.29 -13.31
CA LEU A 225 -0.33 7.92 -14.58
C LEU A 225 0.73 9.01 -14.43
N ARG A 226 0.72 9.78 -13.33
CA ARG A 226 1.81 10.73 -13.02
C ARG A 226 3.14 10.03 -12.78
N MET A 227 3.15 8.94 -11.98
CA MET A 227 4.37 8.15 -11.72
C MET A 227 4.90 7.46 -12.97
N VAL A 228 4.03 6.88 -13.80
CA VAL A 228 4.42 6.28 -15.09
C VAL A 228 5.04 7.31 -16.02
N LYS A 229 4.46 8.53 -16.08
CA LYS A 229 5.04 9.64 -16.85
C LYS A 229 6.42 10.01 -16.32
N GLU A 230 6.57 10.17 -15.01
CA GLU A 230 7.84 10.51 -14.36
C GLU A 230 8.93 9.48 -14.67
N LEU A 231 8.60 8.18 -14.54
CA LEU A 231 9.55 7.11 -14.86
C LEU A 231 9.98 7.14 -16.32
N LYS A 232 9.05 7.34 -17.26
CA LYS A 232 9.34 7.43 -18.69
C LYS A 232 10.19 8.65 -19.04
N ASP A 233 9.84 9.81 -18.48
CA ASP A 233 10.57 11.06 -18.72
C ASP A 233 12.02 11.00 -18.20
N ASN A 234 12.27 10.22 -17.15
CA ASN A 234 13.61 9.99 -16.60
C ASN A 234 14.34 8.79 -17.25
N GLY A 235 13.80 8.17 -18.29
CA GLY A 235 14.45 7.05 -18.98
C GLY A 235 14.63 5.81 -18.11
N TYR A 236 13.62 5.48 -17.28
CA TYR A 236 13.67 4.39 -16.31
C TYR A 236 14.11 3.06 -16.95
N PRO A 237 15.21 2.44 -16.48
CA PRO A 237 15.84 1.32 -17.20
C PRO A 237 15.23 -0.05 -16.89
N TYR A 238 14.34 -0.14 -15.88
CA TYR A 238 13.74 -1.39 -15.43
C TYR A 238 12.38 -1.61 -16.07
N ARG A 239 11.85 -2.85 -15.96
CA ARG A 239 10.53 -3.20 -16.47
C ARG A 239 9.44 -2.37 -15.81
N LEU A 240 8.59 -1.75 -16.63
CA LEU A 240 7.51 -0.88 -16.19
C LEU A 240 6.19 -1.33 -16.82
N GLU A 241 5.31 -1.85 -16.00
CA GLU A 241 3.96 -2.24 -16.39
C GLU A 241 2.91 -1.56 -15.49
N TRP A 242 1.72 -1.33 -16.03
CA TRP A 242 0.60 -0.82 -15.24
C TRP A 242 -0.73 -1.32 -15.79
N LYS A 243 -1.71 -1.45 -14.91
CA LYS A 243 -3.11 -1.72 -15.26
C LYS A 243 -4.05 -0.83 -14.45
N ILE A 244 -4.91 -0.11 -15.17
CA ILE A 244 -6.02 0.63 -14.57
C ILE A 244 -7.31 -0.11 -14.90
N TYR A 245 -8.13 -0.37 -13.87
CA TYR A 245 -9.39 -1.07 -13.96
C TYR A 245 -10.54 -0.06 -13.96
N ASP A 246 -11.30 0.02 -15.05
CA ASP A 246 -12.35 1.03 -15.24
C ASP A 246 -13.47 0.95 -14.20
N LYS A 247 -13.85 -0.26 -13.80
CA LYS A 247 -14.95 -0.52 -12.85
C LYS A 247 -14.44 -1.38 -11.69
N ALA A 248 -13.62 -0.82 -10.85
CA ALA A 248 -13.10 -1.51 -9.68
C ALA A 248 -13.08 -0.56 -8.48
N SER A 249 -13.28 -1.11 -7.31
CA SER A 249 -13.17 -0.39 -6.04
C SER A 249 -11.70 -0.30 -5.59
N HIS A 250 -11.47 0.49 -4.55
CA HIS A 250 -10.18 0.53 -3.83
C HIS A 250 -9.70 -0.85 -3.34
N ALA A 251 -10.61 -1.79 -3.11
CA ALA A 251 -10.32 -3.11 -2.55
C ALA A 251 -9.85 -4.13 -3.59
N LEU A 252 -8.73 -3.87 -4.25
CA LEU A 252 -8.04 -4.83 -5.12
C LEU A 252 -7.13 -5.78 -4.32
N SER A 253 -7.65 -6.37 -3.23
CA SER A 253 -6.87 -7.21 -2.30
C SER A 253 -7.51 -8.57 -2.07
N ASP A 254 -6.70 -9.57 -1.70
CA ASP A 254 -7.16 -10.88 -1.23
C ASP A 254 -7.76 -10.76 0.19
N GLY A 255 -8.43 -11.80 0.64
CA GLY A 255 -8.98 -11.89 1.99
C GLY A 255 -10.36 -11.27 2.20
N LEU A 256 -10.95 -10.60 1.20
CA LEU A 256 -12.31 -10.05 1.31
C LEU A 256 -13.37 -11.15 1.50
N ASP A 257 -13.12 -12.34 0.98
CA ASP A 257 -14.04 -13.48 1.12
C ASP A 257 -14.06 -14.05 2.54
N GLU A 258 -13.02 -13.79 3.32
CA GLU A 258 -12.93 -14.20 4.73
C GLU A 258 -13.68 -13.25 5.67
N LEU A 259 -14.10 -12.10 5.16
CA LEU A 259 -14.91 -11.17 5.95
C LEU A 259 -16.29 -11.77 6.21
N GLY A 260 -16.74 -11.74 7.47
CA GLY A 260 -18.10 -12.09 7.83
C GLY A 260 -19.14 -11.20 7.15
N GLY A 261 -20.39 -11.66 7.06
CA GLY A 261 -21.46 -10.95 6.33
C GLY A 261 -21.71 -9.52 6.78
N SER A 262 -21.51 -9.20 8.06
CA SER A 262 -21.58 -7.82 8.59
C SER A 262 -20.43 -6.95 8.09
N ALA A 263 -19.20 -7.47 8.09
CA ALA A 263 -18.02 -6.77 7.60
C ALA A 263 -18.08 -6.54 6.08
N LYS A 264 -18.51 -7.55 5.29
CA LYS A 264 -18.78 -7.38 3.85
C LYS A 264 -19.84 -6.30 3.58
N ARG A 265 -20.88 -6.23 4.41
CA ARG A 265 -21.92 -5.20 4.28
C ARG A 265 -21.38 -3.81 4.61
N ALA A 266 -20.58 -3.67 5.68
CA ALA A 266 -19.92 -2.43 6.03
C ALA A 266 -18.98 -1.97 4.92
N LEU A 267 -18.15 -2.88 4.37
CA LEU A 267 -17.25 -2.58 3.25
C LEU A 267 -18.00 -2.01 2.04
N LYS A 268 -19.14 -2.62 1.65
CA LYS A 268 -19.98 -2.11 0.55
C LYS A 268 -20.58 -0.71 0.78
N HIS A 269 -20.71 -0.30 2.03
CA HIS A 269 -21.10 1.07 2.37
C HIS A 269 -19.91 2.05 2.30
N MET A 270 -18.74 1.58 2.68
CA MET A 270 -17.51 2.38 2.61
C MET A 270 -16.97 2.51 1.18
N LEU A 271 -17.19 1.48 0.37
CA LEU A 271 -16.72 1.38 -1.01
C LEU A 271 -17.93 1.23 -1.96
N PRO A 272 -18.54 2.36 -2.38
CA PRO A 272 -19.72 2.36 -3.26
C PRO A 272 -19.54 1.60 -4.57
N ALA A 273 -18.33 1.53 -5.13
CA ALA A 273 -18.04 0.77 -6.34
C ALA A 273 -18.33 -0.74 -6.17
N GLU A 274 -18.09 -1.32 -4.98
CA GLU A 274 -18.44 -2.73 -4.67
C GLU A 274 -19.93 -3.00 -4.75
N LYS A 275 -20.76 -1.99 -4.50
CA LYS A 275 -22.21 -2.09 -4.64
C LYS A 275 -22.65 -1.82 -6.08
N LYS A 276 -21.99 -0.90 -6.76
CA LYS A 276 -22.35 -0.46 -8.12
C LYS A 276 -21.92 -1.46 -9.18
N TYR A 277 -20.73 -2.06 -9.01
CA TYR A 277 -20.07 -2.94 -9.97
C TYR A 277 -19.55 -4.24 -9.31
N PRO A 278 -20.41 -5.03 -8.63
CA PRO A 278 -19.96 -6.15 -7.82
C PRO A 278 -19.23 -7.24 -8.62
N LYS A 279 -19.67 -7.48 -9.86
CA LYS A 279 -19.04 -8.46 -10.75
C LYS A 279 -17.70 -7.97 -11.29
N GLU A 280 -17.66 -6.76 -11.80
CA GLU A 280 -16.46 -6.16 -12.36
C GLU A 280 -15.38 -5.96 -11.27
N CYS A 281 -15.75 -5.58 -10.04
CA CYS A 281 -14.83 -5.52 -8.91
C CYS A 281 -14.20 -6.89 -8.61
N GLU A 282 -15.00 -7.96 -8.64
CA GLU A 282 -14.48 -9.33 -8.44
C GLU A 282 -13.56 -9.76 -9.58
N GLU A 283 -13.96 -9.52 -10.83
CA GLU A 283 -13.13 -9.81 -12.01
C GLU A 283 -11.81 -9.02 -11.97
N ALA A 284 -11.82 -7.77 -11.54
CA ALA A 284 -10.63 -6.95 -11.38
C ALA A 284 -9.69 -7.49 -10.30
N ARG A 285 -10.21 -7.96 -9.16
CA ARG A 285 -9.42 -8.63 -8.12
C ARG A 285 -8.73 -9.89 -8.65
N GLN A 286 -9.48 -10.76 -9.33
CA GLN A 286 -8.94 -12.00 -9.89
C GLN A 286 -7.86 -11.71 -10.95
N ASP A 287 -8.10 -10.74 -11.82
CA ASP A 287 -7.11 -10.30 -12.82
C ASP A 287 -5.87 -9.69 -12.15
N SER A 288 -6.05 -8.90 -11.09
CA SER A 288 -4.92 -8.29 -10.37
C SER A 288 -4.00 -9.35 -9.77
N PHE A 289 -4.54 -10.39 -9.12
CA PHE A 289 -3.73 -11.49 -8.56
C PHE A 289 -2.99 -12.27 -9.63
N ARG A 290 -3.67 -12.58 -10.74
CA ARG A 290 -3.02 -13.24 -11.87
C ARG A 290 -1.86 -12.40 -12.42
N ARG A 291 -2.06 -11.09 -12.63
CA ARG A 291 -1.00 -10.19 -13.10
C ARG A 291 0.17 -10.09 -12.15
N VAL A 292 -0.09 -10.07 -10.86
CA VAL A 292 0.98 -10.07 -9.84
C VAL A 292 1.81 -11.34 -9.95
N LEU A 293 1.18 -12.51 -10.02
CA LEU A 293 1.89 -13.79 -10.14
C LEU A 293 2.65 -13.87 -11.47
N ASP A 294 2.02 -13.52 -12.60
CA ASP A 294 2.66 -13.49 -13.92
C ASP A 294 3.86 -12.52 -13.97
N PHE A 295 3.79 -11.42 -13.23
CA PHE A 295 4.88 -10.45 -13.13
C PHE A 295 6.04 -10.99 -12.30
N LEU A 296 5.75 -11.61 -11.17
CA LEU A 296 6.74 -12.23 -10.28
C LEU A 296 7.42 -13.45 -10.91
N ASP A 297 6.71 -14.23 -11.72
CA ASP A 297 7.30 -15.38 -12.43
C ASP A 297 8.36 -14.96 -13.45
N LYS A 298 8.18 -13.78 -14.06
CA LYS A 298 9.12 -13.23 -15.06
C LYS A 298 10.23 -12.38 -14.45
N TRP A 299 10.13 -12.06 -13.17
CA TRP A 299 11.11 -11.26 -12.41
C TRP A 299 12.26 -12.13 -11.82
#